data_05d4b446ffce7fe97f440046bbb638ec
#
_entry.id   05d4b446ffce7fe97f440046bbb638ec
#
_cell.length_a   1.000
_cell.length_b   1.000
_cell.length_c   1.000
_cell.angle_alpha   90.00
_cell.angle_beta   90.00
_cell.angle_gamma   90.00
#
_symmetry.space_group_name_H-M   'P 1'
#
loop_
_entity.id
_entity.type
_entity.pdbx_description
1 polymer ?
#
loop_
_entity_poly.entity_id
_entity_poly.type
_entity_poly.pdbx_seq_one_letter_code
_entity_poly.pdbx_strand_id
1 'polypeptide(L)'
;SFFIYSSIAYSAGIGEFKLQEIRAEKGSVYLIPKTTIQNPLNCSNGQVVKLSPDTPSFEQMYSQALTAVASGKRIRVWATQCSPSPWGSTVPKAVVLGLLAD
;
A
#
# COMPACT_ATOMS: atom_id res chain seq x y z
N SER A 1 7.03 -1.39 38.93
CA SER A 1 6.29 -1.30 37.70
C SER A 1 7.23 -1.46 36.50
N PHE A 2 6.73 -1.99 35.49
CA PHE A 2 7.50 -2.16 34.28
C PHE A 2 6.58 -2.07 33.10
N PHE A 3 7.17 -1.80 31.97
CA PHE A 3 6.42 -1.63 30.76
C PHE A 3 6.75 -2.78 29.83
N ILE A 4 5.73 -3.36 29.32
CA ILE A 4 5.90 -4.38 28.31
C ILE A 4 5.84 -3.67 26.98
N TYR A 5 6.98 -3.62 26.36
CA TYR A 5 7.03 -3.14 25.00
C TYR A 5 7.00 -4.35 24.12
N SER A 6 5.82 -4.80 23.85
CA SER A 6 5.74 -5.78 22.79
C SER A 6 6.17 -5.07 21.52
N SER A 7 7.03 -5.69 20.75
CA SER A 7 7.29 -5.20 19.42
C SER A 7 5.99 -5.36 18.66
N ILE A 8 5.23 -4.31 18.66
CA ILE A 8 3.99 -4.29 17.92
C ILE A 8 4.33 -3.97 16.49
N ALA A 9 3.94 -4.86 15.60
CA ALA A 9 3.97 -4.53 14.20
C ALA A 9 2.89 -3.48 13.98
N TYR A 10 3.28 -2.25 13.78
CA TYR A 10 2.33 -1.19 13.51
C TYR A 10 1.83 -1.31 12.09
N SER A 11 0.52 -1.31 11.97
CA SER A 11 -0.12 -1.02 10.73
C SER A 11 -0.28 0.49 10.66
N ALA A 12 0.36 1.10 9.69
CA ALA A 12 0.29 2.54 9.53
C ALA A 12 -0.65 2.88 8.40
N GLY A 13 -1.59 3.79 8.66
CA GLY A 13 -2.52 4.27 7.65
C GLY A 13 -1.83 5.20 6.68
N ILE A 14 -1.97 4.91 5.40
CA ILE A 14 -1.40 5.74 4.35
C ILE A 14 -2.43 6.75 3.86
N GLY A 15 -3.69 6.55 4.19
CA GLY A 15 -4.77 7.47 3.85
C GLY A 15 -5.69 6.92 2.78
N GLU A 16 -6.48 7.82 2.24
CA GLU A 16 -7.46 7.54 1.19
C GLU A 16 -7.09 8.34 -0.03
N PHE A 17 -7.03 7.69 -1.17
CA PHE A 17 -6.60 8.35 -2.39
C PHE A 17 -7.05 7.60 -3.62
N LYS A 18 -7.04 8.31 -4.75
CA LYS A 18 -7.32 7.71 -6.05
C LYS A 18 -6.02 7.26 -6.69
N LEU A 19 -6.13 6.29 -7.58
CA LEU A 19 -4.98 5.74 -8.27
C LEU A 19 -4.83 6.35 -9.65
N GLN A 20 -3.59 6.66 -10.00
CA GLN A 20 -3.22 7.10 -11.32
C GLN A 20 -2.90 5.91 -12.22
N GLU A 21 -2.27 4.89 -11.64
CA GLU A 21 -1.76 3.77 -12.43
C GLU A 21 -1.62 2.53 -11.56
N ILE A 22 -1.80 1.36 -12.14
CA ILE A 22 -1.43 0.08 -11.56
C ILE A 22 -0.36 -0.52 -12.45
N ARG A 23 0.79 -0.83 -11.87
CA ARG A 23 1.93 -1.34 -12.62
C ARG A 23 2.34 -2.70 -12.08
N ALA A 24 2.41 -3.69 -12.97
CA ALA A 24 2.93 -5.01 -12.62
C ALA A 24 4.37 -5.10 -13.06
N GLU A 25 5.26 -5.43 -12.14
CA GLU A 25 6.68 -5.46 -12.44
C GLU A 25 7.40 -6.40 -11.48
N LYS A 26 8.28 -7.26 -12.02
CA LYS A 26 9.12 -8.14 -11.20
C LYS A 26 8.32 -8.98 -10.20
N GLY A 27 7.15 -9.46 -10.61
CA GLY A 27 6.35 -10.35 -9.81
C GLY A 27 5.48 -9.70 -8.75
N SER A 28 5.49 -8.38 -8.65
CA SER A 28 4.65 -7.65 -7.72
C SER A 28 3.82 -6.61 -8.46
N VAL A 29 2.87 -6.01 -7.75
CA VAL A 29 2.01 -4.99 -8.31
C VAL A 29 2.25 -3.69 -7.55
N TYR A 30 2.39 -2.60 -8.26
CA TYR A 30 2.66 -1.28 -7.68
C TYR A 30 1.52 -0.34 -8.00
N LEU A 31 1.03 0.33 -6.96
CA LEU A 31 -0.08 1.28 -7.08
C LEU A 31 0.49 2.68 -7.03
N ILE A 32 0.22 3.46 -8.05
CA ILE A 32 0.72 4.84 -8.15
C ILE A 32 -0.44 5.79 -7.88
N PRO A 33 -0.41 6.53 -6.76
CA PRO A 33 -1.46 7.47 -6.42
C PRO A 33 -1.50 8.67 -7.36
N LYS A 34 -2.69 9.25 -7.52
CA LYS A 34 -2.85 10.49 -8.27
C LYS A 34 -2.27 11.70 -7.56
N THR A 35 -2.27 11.67 -6.23
CA THR A 35 -1.84 12.80 -5.40
C THR A 35 -0.78 12.32 -4.42
N THR A 36 -0.12 13.26 -3.77
CA THR A 36 0.85 12.94 -2.73
C THR A 36 0.15 12.22 -1.58
N ILE A 37 0.74 11.14 -1.12
CA ILE A 37 0.21 10.37 0.01
C ILE A 37 1.16 10.45 1.19
N GLN A 38 0.67 10.04 2.36
CA GLN A 38 1.45 10.02 3.59
C GLN A 38 2.48 8.90 3.53
N ASN A 39 3.61 9.12 4.18
CA ASN A 39 4.70 8.15 4.25
C ASN A 39 5.07 7.91 5.71
N PRO A 40 4.16 7.34 6.52
CA PRO A 40 4.39 7.19 7.95
C PRO A 40 5.51 6.21 8.30
N LEU A 41 5.85 5.31 7.39
CA LEU A 41 6.90 4.32 7.62
C LEU A 41 8.28 4.82 7.17
N ASN A 42 8.35 6.03 6.64
CA ASN A 42 9.59 6.63 6.17
C ASN A 42 10.32 5.77 5.14
N CYS A 43 9.57 5.18 4.22
CA CYS A 43 10.18 4.48 3.10
C CYS A 43 10.91 5.49 2.21
N SER A 44 11.95 5.05 1.52
CA SER A 44 12.71 5.96 0.68
C SER A 44 11.86 6.52 -0.47
N ASN A 45 10.85 5.77 -0.91
CA ASN A 45 9.84 6.27 -1.83
C ASN A 45 8.46 5.96 -1.25
N GLY A 46 7.89 6.92 -0.55
CA GLY A 46 6.58 6.76 0.07
C GLY A 46 5.42 7.05 -0.85
N GLN A 47 5.66 7.28 -2.14
CA GLN A 47 4.61 7.69 -3.07
C GLN A 47 4.15 6.57 -3.99
N VAL A 48 4.50 5.34 -3.67
CA VAL A 48 4.06 4.15 -4.38
C VAL A 48 3.71 3.10 -3.33
N VAL A 49 2.67 2.32 -3.59
CA VAL A 49 2.26 1.24 -2.70
C VAL A 49 2.49 -0.10 -3.38
N LYS A 50 3.11 -1.02 -2.67
CA LYS A 50 3.40 -2.36 -3.21
C LYS A 50 2.37 -3.37 -2.76
N LEU A 51 1.85 -4.14 -3.70
CA LEU A 51 1.08 -5.34 -3.40
C LEU A 51 1.97 -6.54 -3.73
N SER A 52 2.32 -7.30 -2.70
CA SER A 52 3.21 -8.44 -2.85
C SER A 52 2.41 -9.74 -2.84
N PRO A 53 2.68 -10.66 -3.78
CA PRO A 53 1.91 -11.91 -3.88
C PRO A 53 1.98 -12.78 -2.63
N ASP A 54 2.98 -12.59 -1.79
CA ASP A 54 3.09 -13.37 -0.55
C ASP A 54 2.24 -12.80 0.59
N THR A 55 1.54 -11.71 0.35
CA THR A 55 0.69 -11.08 1.36
C THR A 55 -0.68 -11.73 1.38
N PRO A 56 -1.23 -12.07 2.55
CA PRO A 56 -2.63 -12.50 2.63
C PRO A 56 -3.55 -11.49 1.98
N SER A 57 -4.54 -11.97 1.27
CA SER A 57 -5.52 -11.14 0.55
C SER A 57 -4.94 -10.39 -0.63
N PHE A 58 -3.80 -10.83 -1.15
CA PHE A 58 -3.18 -10.16 -2.30
C PHE A 58 -4.15 -10.07 -3.49
N GLU A 59 -4.80 -11.17 -3.83
CA GLU A 59 -5.68 -11.19 -5.00
C GLU A 59 -6.89 -10.29 -4.80
N GLN A 60 -7.44 -10.25 -3.59
CA GLN A 60 -8.56 -9.37 -3.27
C GLN A 60 -8.14 -7.90 -3.33
N MET A 61 -6.97 -7.58 -2.80
CA MET A 61 -6.45 -6.22 -2.86
C MET A 61 -6.19 -5.79 -4.30
N TYR A 62 -5.64 -6.68 -5.09
CA TYR A 62 -5.38 -6.40 -6.50
C TYR A 62 -6.69 -6.14 -7.25
N SER A 63 -7.68 -6.98 -7.02
CA SER A 63 -9.00 -6.83 -7.65
C SER A 63 -9.66 -5.50 -7.26
N GLN A 64 -9.56 -5.12 -5.99
CA GLN A 64 -10.10 -3.85 -5.52
C GLN A 64 -9.37 -2.66 -6.16
N ALA A 65 -8.06 -2.77 -6.31
CA ALA A 65 -7.28 -1.71 -6.95
C ALA A 65 -7.66 -1.54 -8.43
N LEU A 66 -7.85 -2.66 -9.13
CA LEU A 66 -8.31 -2.60 -10.52
C LEU A 66 -9.66 -1.91 -10.63
N THR A 67 -10.58 -2.25 -9.73
CA THR A 67 -11.89 -1.62 -9.70
C THR A 67 -11.78 -0.12 -9.42
N ALA A 68 -10.89 0.25 -8.50
CA ALA A 68 -10.70 1.66 -8.16
C ALA A 68 -10.20 2.47 -9.34
N VAL A 69 -9.23 1.97 -10.09
CA VAL A 69 -8.73 2.66 -11.26
C VAL A 69 -9.82 2.79 -12.32
N ALA A 70 -10.55 1.72 -12.55
CA ALA A 70 -11.57 1.71 -13.60
C ALA A 70 -12.76 2.62 -13.26
N SER A 71 -13.11 2.74 -11.99
CA SER A 71 -14.28 3.49 -11.55
C SER A 71 -13.96 4.90 -11.05
N GLY A 72 -12.69 5.23 -10.86
CA GLY A 72 -12.31 6.51 -10.29
C GLY A 72 -12.61 6.64 -8.81
N LYS A 73 -12.79 5.52 -8.11
CA LYS A 73 -13.07 5.53 -6.68
C LYS A 73 -11.79 5.54 -5.87
N ARG A 74 -11.91 5.99 -4.61
CA ARG A 74 -10.76 6.02 -3.71
C ARG A 74 -10.56 4.67 -3.05
N ILE A 75 -9.33 4.42 -2.66
CA ILE A 75 -8.98 3.28 -1.82
C ILE A 75 -8.42 3.80 -0.50
N ARG A 76 -8.46 2.92 0.51
CA ARG A 76 -7.82 3.17 1.80
C ARG A 76 -6.78 2.08 2.02
N VAL A 77 -5.57 2.47 2.42
CA VAL A 77 -4.47 1.53 2.51
C VAL A 77 -3.80 1.61 3.88
N TRP A 78 -3.45 0.44 4.41
CA TRP A 78 -2.54 0.32 5.56
C TRP A 78 -1.36 -0.54 5.15
N ALA A 79 -0.19 -0.18 5.69
CA ALA A 79 1.05 -0.89 5.46
C ALA A 79 1.74 -1.13 6.79
N THR A 80 2.56 -2.19 6.87
CA THR A 80 3.28 -2.54 8.10
C THR A 80 4.77 -2.37 7.96
N GLN A 81 5.29 -2.31 6.75
CA GLN A 81 6.74 -2.23 6.53
C GLN A 81 7.04 -1.67 5.16
N CYS A 82 8.25 -1.19 5.00
CA CYS A 82 8.80 -0.87 3.69
C CYS A 82 9.32 -2.13 3.04
N SER A 83 9.23 -2.19 1.74
CA SER A 83 9.64 -3.36 0.96
C SER A 83 10.41 -2.88 -0.28
N PRO A 84 11.39 -3.65 -0.76
CA PRO A 84 12.15 -3.23 -1.94
C PRO A 84 11.27 -3.08 -3.17
N SER A 85 11.59 -2.07 -3.97
CA SER A 85 10.98 -1.87 -5.27
C SER A 85 12.00 -2.20 -6.35
N PRO A 86 11.58 -2.40 -7.61
CA PRO A 86 12.52 -2.66 -8.69
C PRO A 86 13.31 -1.41 -9.12
N TRP A 87 13.03 -0.25 -8.49
CA TRP A 87 13.66 1.03 -8.88
C TRP A 87 14.73 1.49 -7.91
N GLY A 88 15.24 0.58 -7.07
CA GLY A 88 16.30 0.92 -6.13
C GLY A 88 15.84 1.67 -4.88
N SER A 89 14.55 1.69 -4.63
CA SER A 89 13.98 2.36 -3.46
C SER A 89 13.18 1.36 -2.63
N THR A 90 12.73 1.80 -1.45
CA THR A 90 11.76 1.05 -0.65
C THR A 90 10.42 1.76 -0.71
N VAL A 91 9.35 0.97 -0.70
CA VAL A 91 7.99 1.47 -0.77
C VAL A 91 7.15 0.77 0.29
N PRO A 92 6.08 1.40 0.78
CA PRO A 92 5.19 0.74 1.74
C PRO A 92 4.51 -0.47 1.11
N LYS A 93 4.51 -1.58 1.85
CA LYS A 93 3.87 -2.82 1.44
C LYS A 93 2.50 -2.90 2.09
N ALA A 94 1.47 -2.90 1.28
CA ALA A 94 0.10 -2.91 1.78
C ALA A 94 -0.25 -4.25 2.39
N VAL A 95 -0.94 -4.20 3.52
CA VAL A 95 -1.53 -5.39 4.16
C VAL A 95 -3.05 -5.28 4.22
N VAL A 96 -3.57 -4.07 4.08
CA VAL A 96 -5.01 -3.81 4.01
C VAL A 96 -5.26 -2.83 2.88
N LEU A 97 -6.26 -3.12 2.09
CA LEU A 97 -6.71 -2.20 1.06
C LEU A 97 -8.24 -2.29 1.01
N GLY A 98 -8.88 -1.16 1.24
CA GLY A 98 -10.32 -1.06 1.14
C GLY A 98 -10.71 -0.24 -0.07
N LEU A 99 -11.78 -0.64 -0.74
CA LEU A 99 -12.37 0.12 -1.84
C LEU A 99 -13.53 0.94 -1.28
N LEU A 100 -13.47 2.24 -1.47
CA LEU A 100 -14.48 3.14 -0.92
C LEU A 100 -15.65 3.32 -1.88
N ALA A 101 -16.83 3.43 -1.31
CA ALA A 101 -18.06 3.46 -2.11
C ALA A 101 -18.37 4.82 -2.75
N ASP A 102 -17.70 5.88 -2.29
CA ASP A 102 -18.02 7.24 -2.77
C ASP A 102 -17.48 7.54 -4.18
#